data_78a0bf5edc46ee76ecf8b23759b45739
#
_entry.id   78a0bf5edc46ee76ecf8b23759b45739
#
_cell.length_a   1.000
_cell.length_b   1.000
_cell.length_c   1.000
_cell.angle_alpha   90.00
_cell.angle_beta   90.00
_cell.angle_gamma   90.00
#
_symmetry.space_group_name_H-M   'P 1'
#
loop_
_entity.id
_entity.type
_entity.pdbx_description
1 polymer ?
#
loop_
_entity_poly.entity_id
_entity_poly.type
_entity_poly.pdbx_seq_one_letter_code
_entity_poly.pdbx_strand_id
1 'polypeptide(L)'
;FNLKYTDSGRMTANLISPKMLDFSNREFNFIEFPEGAHLDIYDEENKKSTVVANYAIVYNKTGIIDMQGNVVLNTAEQDTLFAEQLFYDQEKEWLFTNKPVTFKTKQDLINGKGFDSNSKFTNAEVLEIDGSFTLDE
;
A
#
# COMPACT_ATOMS: atom_id res chain seq x y z
N PHE A 1 -11.63 -0.62 -14.32
CA PHE A 1 -10.70 -1.76 -14.38
C PHE A 1 -10.56 -2.37 -13.00
N ASN A 2 -10.50 -3.69 -12.95
CA ASN A 2 -10.41 -4.44 -11.70
C ASN A 2 -9.43 -5.59 -11.90
N LEU A 3 -8.27 -5.50 -11.21
CA LEU A 3 -7.24 -6.53 -11.26
C LEU A 3 -7.22 -7.27 -9.94
N LYS A 4 -7.46 -8.59 -10.02
CA LYS A 4 -7.46 -9.47 -8.85
C LYS A 4 -6.19 -10.29 -8.84
N TYR A 5 -5.54 -10.33 -7.68
CA TYR A 5 -4.30 -11.08 -7.46
C TYR A 5 -4.55 -12.19 -6.46
N THR A 6 -4.09 -13.38 -6.81
CA THR A 6 -4.29 -14.57 -5.98
C THR A 6 -2.98 -15.29 -5.74
N ASP A 7 -2.88 -15.98 -4.64
CA ASP A 7 -1.79 -16.89 -4.33
C ASP A 7 -2.38 -18.14 -3.68
N SER A 8 -2.10 -19.30 -4.28
CA SER A 8 -2.58 -20.61 -3.80
C SER A 8 -4.10 -20.62 -3.58
N GLY A 9 -4.83 -20.01 -4.51
CA GLY A 9 -6.29 -19.95 -4.47
C GLY A 9 -6.89 -18.91 -3.54
N ARG A 10 -6.07 -18.15 -2.82
CA ARG A 10 -6.50 -17.08 -1.93
C ARG A 10 -6.31 -15.74 -2.62
N MET A 11 -7.33 -14.88 -2.62
CA MET A 11 -7.17 -13.52 -3.11
C MET A 11 -6.34 -12.72 -2.12
N THR A 12 -5.19 -12.19 -2.59
CA THR A 12 -4.28 -11.39 -1.76
C THR A 12 -4.48 -9.91 -1.94
N ALA A 13 -4.92 -9.48 -3.13
CA ALA A 13 -5.13 -8.07 -3.42
C ALA A 13 -6.13 -7.89 -4.57
N ASN A 14 -6.75 -6.71 -4.60
CA ASN A 14 -7.66 -6.32 -5.67
C ASN A 14 -7.45 -4.83 -5.95
N LEU A 15 -7.05 -4.51 -7.18
CA LEU A 15 -6.79 -3.13 -7.59
C LEU A 15 -7.90 -2.64 -8.51
N ILE A 16 -8.51 -1.52 -8.16
CA ILE A 16 -9.60 -0.90 -8.91
C ILE A 16 -9.16 0.49 -9.36
N SER A 17 -9.36 0.82 -10.63
CA SER A 17 -9.00 2.11 -11.19
C SER A 17 -9.92 2.50 -12.34
N PRO A 18 -10.20 3.80 -12.51
CA PRO A 18 -11.01 4.26 -13.65
C PRO A 18 -10.28 4.21 -14.99
N LYS A 19 -8.94 4.20 -14.97
CA LYS A 19 -8.14 4.21 -16.20
C LYS A 19 -6.91 3.34 -16.07
N MET A 20 -6.63 2.57 -17.11
CA MET A 20 -5.49 1.67 -17.17
C MET A 20 -4.77 1.84 -18.51
N LEU A 21 -3.44 1.97 -18.45
CA LEU A 21 -2.58 1.96 -19.63
C LEU A 21 -1.69 0.72 -19.51
N ASP A 22 -1.85 -0.20 -20.45
CA ASP A 22 -1.15 -1.48 -20.43
C ASP A 22 0.07 -1.43 -21.34
N PHE A 23 1.26 -1.53 -20.74
CA PHE A 23 2.54 -1.59 -21.43
C PHE A 23 3.20 -2.96 -21.28
N SER A 24 2.41 -3.99 -21.10
CA SER A 24 2.91 -5.36 -20.85
C SER A 24 3.59 -5.99 -22.05
N ASN A 25 3.42 -5.43 -23.26
CA ASN A 25 4.08 -5.91 -24.49
C ASN A 25 5.47 -5.29 -24.73
N ARG A 26 5.99 -4.58 -23.73
CA ARG A 26 7.31 -3.94 -23.80
C ARG A 26 8.37 -4.76 -23.09
N GLU A 27 9.63 -4.43 -23.33
CA GLU A 27 10.75 -5.10 -22.69
C GLU A 27 10.68 -4.97 -21.16
N PHE A 28 10.30 -3.77 -20.67
CA PHE A 28 9.90 -3.57 -19.28
C PHE A 28 8.39 -3.60 -19.21
N ASN A 29 7.84 -4.69 -18.69
CA ASN A 29 6.40 -4.87 -18.62
C ASN A 29 5.83 -4.15 -17.41
N PHE A 30 4.91 -3.23 -17.66
CA PHE A 30 4.21 -2.54 -16.57
C PHE A 30 2.80 -2.13 -16.99
N ILE A 31 1.98 -1.87 -15.99
CA ILE A 31 0.63 -1.34 -16.17
C ILE A 31 0.53 -0.07 -15.33
N GLU A 32 0.09 1.02 -15.96
CA GLU A 32 -0.01 2.33 -15.32
C GLU A 32 -1.47 2.69 -15.06
N PHE A 33 -1.73 3.29 -13.90
CA PHE A 33 -3.04 3.78 -13.49
C PHE A 33 -2.93 5.29 -13.23
N PRO A 34 -3.02 6.13 -14.28
CA PRO A 34 -2.69 7.55 -14.17
C PRO A 34 -3.75 8.41 -13.49
N GLU A 35 -4.96 7.89 -13.31
CA GLU A 35 -6.07 8.64 -12.71
C GLU A 35 -6.44 8.12 -11.33
N GLY A 36 -5.51 7.42 -10.68
CA GLY A 36 -5.70 6.93 -9.33
C GLY A 36 -5.97 5.44 -9.25
N ALA A 37 -5.82 4.92 -8.04
CA ALA A 37 -6.04 3.50 -7.77
C ALA A 37 -6.53 3.29 -6.35
N HIS A 38 -7.36 2.28 -6.20
CA HIS A 38 -7.83 1.78 -4.91
C HIS A 38 -7.38 0.33 -4.81
N LEU A 39 -6.52 0.04 -3.84
CA LEU A 39 -5.99 -1.30 -3.64
C LEU A 39 -6.53 -1.87 -2.33
N ASP A 40 -7.24 -2.99 -2.44
CA ASP A 40 -7.62 -3.78 -1.28
C ASP A 40 -6.57 -4.86 -1.07
N ILE A 41 -6.09 -5.01 0.15
CA ILE A 41 -5.11 -6.03 0.53
C ILE A 41 -5.76 -6.92 1.57
N TYR A 42 -5.68 -8.24 1.36
CA TYR A 42 -6.27 -9.24 2.26
C TYR A 42 -5.16 -10.04 2.94
N ASP A 43 -5.22 -10.15 4.26
CA ASP A 43 -4.30 -10.98 5.01
C ASP A 43 -4.75 -12.46 5.03
N GLU A 44 -4.01 -13.30 5.73
CA GLU A 44 -4.29 -14.74 5.82
C GLU A 44 -5.63 -15.05 6.50
N GLU A 45 -6.14 -14.13 7.31
CA GLU A 45 -7.44 -14.26 7.97
C GLU A 45 -8.55 -13.58 7.17
N ASN A 46 -8.24 -13.18 5.92
CA ASN A 46 -9.17 -12.50 5.01
C ASN A 46 -9.64 -11.14 5.52
N LYS A 47 -8.86 -10.51 6.38
CA LYS A 47 -9.13 -9.14 6.82
C LYS A 47 -8.59 -8.17 5.77
N LYS A 48 -9.36 -7.13 5.51
CA LYS A 48 -9.09 -6.19 4.43
C LYS A 48 -8.51 -4.89 4.95
N SER A 49 -7.40 -4.48 4.33
CA SER A 49 -6.84 -3.15 4.46
C SER A 49 -6.92 -2.47 3.10
N THR A 50 -7.01 -1.14 3.05
CA THR A 50 -7.17 -0.42 1.78
C THR A 50 -6.11 0.65 1.63
N VAL A 51 -5.62 0.80 0.39
CA VAL A 51 -4.70 1.88 0.02
C VAL A 51 -5.32 2.65 -1.14
N VAL A 52 -5.39 3.97 -1.00
CA VAL A 52 -5.86 4.86 -2.07
C VAL A 52 -4.72 5.79 -2.45
N ALA A 53 -4.51 5.99 -3.74
CA ALA A 53 -3.46 6.85 -4.25
C ALA A 53 -3.91 7.57 -5.52
N ASN A 54 -3.27 8.69 -5.84
CA ASN A 54 -3.56 9.45 -7.05
C ASN A 54 -3.02 8.78 -8.31
N TYR A 55 -2.03 7.92 -8.15
CA TYR A 55 -1.32 7.28 -9.24
C TYR A 55 -0.79 5.93 -8.79
N ALA A 56 -0.76 4.95 -9.68
CA ALA A 56 -0.12 3.67 -9.41
C ALA A 56 0.49 3.08 -10.67
N ILE A 57 1.50 2.26 -10.48
CA ILE A 57 2.14 1.49 -11.52
C ILE A 57 2.43 0.08 -11.00
N VAL A 58 2.09 -0.93 -11.80
CA VAL A 58 2.35 -2.34 -11.46
C VAL A 58 3.45 -2.86 -12.36
N TYR A 59 4.52 -3.34 -11.76
CA TYR A 59 5.65 -3.95 -12.47
C TYR A 59 5.43 -5.46 -12.52
N ASN A 60 5.08 -5.97 -13.70
CA ASN A 60 4.63 -7.35 -13.87
C ASN A 60 5.68 -8.40 -13.47
N LYS A 61 6.95 -8.15 -13.74
CA LYS A 61 8.03 -9.11 -13.43
C LYS A 61 8.27 -9.31 -11.94
N THR A 62 8.23 -8.22 -11.20
CA THR A 62 8.54 -8.26 -9.76
C THR A 62 7.30 -8.39 -8.88
N GLY A 63 6.14 -8.04 -9.43
CA GLY A 63 4.90 -7.99 -8.66
C GLY A 63 4.83 -6.80 -7.71
N ILE A 64 5.69 -5.80 -7.92
CA ILE A 64 5.67 -4.58 -7.11
C ILE A 64 4.58 -3.63 -7.63
N ILE A 65 3.77 -3.14 -6.72
CA ILE A 65 2.83 -2.05 -6.99
C ILE A 65 3.39 -0.80 -6.33
N ASP A 66 3.65 0.23 -7.14
CA ASP A 66 4.17 1.51 -6.70
C ASP A 66 3.01 2.51 -6.71
N MET A 67 2.61 2.98 -5.53
CA MET A 67 1.50 3.92 -5.37
C MET A 67 2.05 5.28 -4.96
N GLN A 68 1.61 6.32 -5.64
CA GLN A 68 2.15 7.68 -5.48
C GLN A 68 1.05 8.73 -5.41
N GLY A 69 1.31 9.76 -4.65
CA GLY A 69 0.48 10.94 -4.54
C GLY A 69 -0.68 10.76 -3.57
N ASN A 70 -0.64 11.48 -2.45
CA ASN A 70 -1.67 11.45 -1.41
C ASN A 70 -2.07 10.03 -1.03
N VAL A 71 -1.07 9.19 -0.79
CA VAL A 71 -1.33 7.78 -0.45
C VAL A 71 -1.89 7.70 0.97
N VAL A 72 -3.02 7.02 1.09
CA VAL A 72 -3.68 6.78 2.37
C VAL A 72 -3.93 5.29 2.53
N LEU A 73 -3.32 4.71 3.53
CA LEU A 73 -3.54 3.32 3.92
C LEU A 73 -4.42 3.29 5.16
N ASN A 74 -5.53 2.57 5.08
CA ASN A 74 -6.37 2.28 6.24
C ASN A 74 -6.27 0.79 6.54
N THR A 75 -5.75 0.46 7.72
CA THR A 75 -5.59 -0.95 8.10
C THR A 75 -6.90 -1.55 8.59
N ALA A 76 -6.96 -2.88 8.61
CA ALA A 76 -8.12 -3.60 9.15
C ALA A 76 -8.37 -3.27 10.63
N GLU A 77 -7.32 -2.83 11.36
CA GLU A 77 -7.41 -2.41 12.76
C GLU A 77 -7.76 -0.92 12.90
N GLN A 78 -8.08 -0.24 11.80
CA GLN A 78 -8.47 1.17 11.74
C GLN A 78 -7.35 2.17 12.05
N ASP A 79 -6.11 1.77 11.87
CA ASP A 79 -4.97 2.68 11.85
C ASP A 79 -4.83 3.29 10.46
N THR A 80 -4.24 4.48 10.37
CA THR A 80 -4.10 5.20 9.10
C THR A 80 -2.66 5.60 8.87
N LEU A 81 -2.13 5.30 7.68
CA LEU A 81 -0.84 5.77 7.22
C LEU A 81 -1.05 6.79 6.10
N PHE A 82 -0.43 7.96 6.24
CA PHE A 82 -0.35 8.98 5.20
C PHE A 82 1.06 9.01 4.64
N ALA A 83 1.19 8.90 3.32
CA ALA A 83 2.49 8.87 2.66
C ALA A 83 2.40 9.50 1.27
N GLU A 84 3.54 9.93 0.73
CA GLU A 84 3.62 10.38 -0.65
C GLU A 84 3.81 9.23 -1.62
N GLN A 85 4.37 8.13 -1.12
CA GLN A 85 4.61 6.92 -1.91
C GLN A 85 4.56 5.70 -1.00
N LEU A 86 4.00 4.62 -1.51
CA LEU A 86 3.97 3.34 -0.80
C LEU A 86 4.08 2.21 -1.83
N PHE A 87 4.99 1.29 -1.59
CA PHE A 87 5.15 0.07 -2.39
C PHE A 87 4.46 -1.09 -1.72
N TYR A 88 3.83 -1.93 -2.53
CA TYR A 88 3.33 -3.23 -2.09
C TYR A 88 4.01 -4.33 -2.92
N ASP A 89 4.72 -5.22 -2.24
CA ASP A 89 5.33 -6.40 -2.84
C ASP A 89 4.34 -7.56 -2.73
N GLN A 90 3.77 -7.95 -3.86
CA GLN A 90 2.74 -8.99 -3.90
C GLN A 90 3.28 -10.36 -3.52
N GLU A 91 4.53 -10.66 -3.89
CA GLU A 91 5.14 -11.96 -3.62
C GLU A 91 5.39 -12.16 -2.13
N LYS A 92 5.90 -11.13 -1.46
CA LYS A 92 6.20 -11.17 -0.02
C LYS A 92 5.04 -10.70 0.84
N GLU A 93 3.99 -10.17 0.24
CA GLU A 93 2.86 -9.54 0.94
C GLU A 93 3.36 -8.51 1.94
N TRP A 94 4.21 -7.60 1.46
CA TRP A 94 4.92 -6.62 2.28
C TRP A 94 4.73 -5.22 1.74
N LEU A 95 4.48 -4.27 2.66
CA LEU A 95 4.33 -2.85 2.33
C LEU A 95 5.55 -2.09 2.83
N PHE A 96 6.06 -1.15 2.04
CA PHE A 96 7.22 -0.37 2.44
C PHE A 96 7.33 0.94 1.68
N THR A 97 8.01 1.90 2.30
CA THR A 97 8.44 3.14 1.65
C THR A 97 9.61 3.72 2.41
N ASN A 98 10.44 4.52 1.72
CA ASN A 98 11.51 5.31 2.34
C ASN A 98 11.19 6.81 2.33
N LYS A 99 9.96 7.17 1.98
CA LYS A 99 9.52 8.56 1.96
C LYS A 99 8.91 8.96 3.30
N PRO A 100 8.77 10.27 3.57
CA PRO A 100 8.11 10.72 4.79
C PRO A 100 6.71 10.14 4.96
N VAL A 101 6.39 9.75 6.18
CA VAL A 101 5.10 9.18 6.54
C VAL A 101 4.58 9.78 7.83
N THR A 102 3.26 9.70 8.01
CA THR A 102 2.58 9.94 9.29
C THR A 102 1.70 8.74 9.56
N PHE A 103 1.93 8.08 10.69
CA PHE A 103 1.15 6.93 11.10
C PHE A 103 0.29 7.29 12.31
N LYS A 104 -1.02 7.15 12.15
CA LYS A 104 -2.00 7.51 13.17
C LYS A 104 -2.70 6.27 13.67
N THR A 105 -2.59 6.02 14.98
CA THR A 105 -3.37 5.01 15.68
C THR A 105 -4.39 5.69 16.58
N LYS A 106 -5.14 4.92 17.37
CA LYS A 106 -6.08 5.50 18.33
C LYS A 106 -5.37 6.35 19.38
N GLN A 107 -4.14 6.01 19.72
CA GLN A 107 -3.40 6.61 20.83
C GLN A 107 -2.23 7.48 20.40
N ASP A 108 -1.70 7.26 19.22
CA ASP A 108 -0.44 7.87 18.81
C ASP A 108 -0.52 8.50 17.42
N LEU A 109 0.28 9.55 17.23
CA LEU A 109 0.58 10.13 15.93
C LEU A 109 2.10 10.12 15.79
N ILE A 110 2.61 9.38 14.80
CA ILE A 110 4.03 9.15 14.62
C ILE A 110 4.47 9.62 13.25
N ASN A 111 5.44 10.54 13.20
CA ASN A 111 6.04 11.00 11.96
C ASN A 111 7.42 10.38 11.80
N GLY A 112 7.76 9.98 10.59
CA GLY A 112 9.06 9.42 10.29
C GLY A 112 9.37 9.46 8.81
N LYS A 113 10.51 8.89 8.44
CA LYS A 113 10.96 8.77 7.05
C LYS A 113 11.07 7.31 6.69
N GLY A 114 9.93 6.73 6.42
CA GLY A 114 9.84 5.35 6.00
C GLY A 114 8.86 4.55 6.83
N PHE A 115 8.40 3.47 6.22
CA PHE A 115 7.43 2.56 6.81
C PHE A 115 7.67 1.16 6.26
N ASP A 116 7.41 0.16 7.09
CA ASP A 116 7.66 -1.23 6.73
C ASP A 116 6.66 -2.11 7.49
N SER A 117 5.95 -2.99 6.79
CA SER A 117 4.96 -3.84 7.44
C SER A 117 4.56 -5.05 6.60
N ASN A 118 4.19 -6.12 7.29
CA ASN A 118 3.46 -7.23 6.67
C ASN A 118 2.01 -6.81 6.41
N SER A 119 1.28 -7.60 5.62
CA SER A 119 -0.11 -7.31 5.24
C SER A 119 -1.10 -7.42 6.40
N LYS A 120 -0.70 -8.06 7.47
CA LYS A 120 -1.49 -8.21 8.70
C LYS A 120 -1.28 -7.05 9.69
N PHE A 121 -0.25 -6.24 9.44
CA PHE A 121 0.16 -5.11 10.27
C PHE A 121 0.53 -5.48 11.71
N THR A 122 0.95 -6.73 11.91
CA THR A 122 1.49 -7.19 13.19
C THR A 122 2.96 -6.80 13.37
N ASN A 123 3.66 -6.51 12.24
CA ASN A 123 5.06 -6.06 12.22
C ASN A 123 5.18 -4.69 11.58
N ALA A 124 4.26 -3.78 11.89
CA ALA A 124 4.29 -2.42 11.36
C ALA A 124 5.35 -1.59 12.09
N GLU A 125 6.21 -0.91 11.33
CA GLU A 125 7.30 -0.12 11.86
C GLU A 125 7.46 1.19 11.10
N VAL A 126 7.45 2.32 11.83
CA VAL A 126 7.81 3.62 11.29
C VAL A 126 9.32 3.79 11.46
N LEU A 127 10.01 4.12 10.37
CA LEU A 127 11.46 4.25 10.35
C LEU A 127 11.87 5.71 10.54
N GLU A 128 13.07 5.94 11.07
CA GLU A 128 13.64 7.26 11.27
C GLU A 128 12.61 8.25 11.86
N ILE A 129 12.07 7.90 13.01
CA ILE A 129 11.04 8.72 13.68
C ILE A 129 11.60 10.10 13.98
N ASP A 130 10.88 11.14 13.53
CA ASP A 130 11.25 12.55 13.75
C ASP A 130 10.23 13.31 14.59
N GLY A 131 9.12 12.67 14.94
CA GLY A 131 8.12 13.23 15.83
C GLY A 131 7.08 12.20 16.23
N SER A 132 6.71 12.21 17.51
CA SER A 132 5.71 11.29 18.03
C SER A 132 4.85 12.02 19.07
N PHE A 133 3.53 11.85 18.94
CA PHE A 133 2.58 12.48 19.83
C PHE A 133 1.58 11.43 20.30
N THR A 134 1.29 11.45 21.61
CA THR A 134 0.20 10.67 22.15
C THR A 134 -1.09 11.49 22.04
N LEU A 135 -2.12 10.87 21.50
CA LEU A 135 -3.40 11.53 21.31
C LEU A 135 -4.27 11.37 22.55
N ASP A 136 -4.75 12.50 23.08
CA ASP A 136 -5.71 12.50 24.18
C ASP A 136 -7.11 12.38 23.60
N GLU A 137 -7.96 11.64 24.29
CA GLU A 137 -9.38 11.52 23.93
C GLU A 137 -10.20 12.61 24.57
#